data_dfb86e56a79f2c5355de723533d8f8ad
#
_entry.id   dfb86e56a79f2c5355de723533d8f8ad
#
_cell.length_a   1.000
_cell.length_b   1.000
_cell.length_c   1.000
_cell.angle_alpha   90.00
_cell.angle_beta   90.00
_cell.angle_gamma   90.00
#
_symmetry.space_group_name_H-M   'P 1'
#
loop_
_entity.id
_entity.type
_entity.pdbx_description
1 polymer ?
#
loop_
_entity_poly.entity_id
_entity_poly.type
_entity_poly.pdbx_seq_one_letter_code
_entity_poly.pdbx_strand_id
1 'polypeptide(L)'
;MSLEITKEIPGYEKYLVTTWGRVYNTETKQFLKPYSHYKGYLRVDLFNEDGKKHFKVHRLVASAFIPNPDNKPQVNHIDGNKHNNSITNLEWVTNKENCDKAREIRSMR
;
A
#
# COMPACT_ATOMS: atom_id res chain seq x y z
N MET A 1 -4.04 18.72 9.48
CA MET A 1 -3.49 17.37 9.57
C MET A 1 -4.58 16.33 9.43
N SER A 2 -4.35 15.32 8.63
CA SER A 2 -5.30 14.23 8.50
C SER A 2 -5.10 13.23 9.64
N LEU A 3 -6.23 12.69 10.15
CA LEU A 3 -6.19 11.64 11.15
C LEU A 3 -5.80 10.32 10.51
N GLU A 4 -5.13 9.49 11.28
CA GLU A 4 -4.84 8.13 10.86
C GLU A 4 -6.08 7.26 11.09
N ILE A 5 -6.69 6.80 9.99
CA ILE A 5 -7.88 5.98 10.01
C ILE A 5 -7.48 4.54 9.68
N THR A 6 -8.16 3.58 10.30
CA THR A 6 -7.84 2.16 10.12
C THR A 6 -9.00 1.40 9.52
N LYS A 7 -8.69 0.33 8.78
CA LYS A 7 -9.67 -0.64 8.28
C LYS A 7 -9.12 -2.05 8.42
N GLU A 8 -10.00 -3.01 8.67
CA GLU A 8 -9.63 -4.42 8.66
C GLU A 8 -9.26 -4.87 7.25
N ILE A 9 -8.30 -5.78 7.17
CA ILE A 9 -7.89 -6.37 5.88
C ILE A 9 -8.75 -7.61 5.65
N PRO A 10 -9.57 -7.66 4.58
CA PRO A 10 -10.43 -8.82 4.30
C PRO A 10 -9.65 -10.14 4.26
N GLY A 11 -10.13 -11.13 4.99
CA GLY A 11 -9.45 -12.42 5.11
C GLY A 11 -8.34 -12.45 6.14
N TYR A 12 -7.98 -11.29 6.72
CA TYR A 12 -6.90 -11.13 7.70
C TYR A 12 -7.32 -10.13 8.76
N GLU A 13 -8.48 -10.35 9.38
CA GLU A 13 -9.20 -9.36 10.19
C GLU A 13 -8.50 -8.99 11.49
N LYS A 14 -7.51 -9.77 11.92
CA LYS A 14 -6.69 -9.37 13.08
C LYS A 14 -5.69 -8.26 12.74
N TYR A 15 -5.56 -7.91 11.47
CA TYR A 15 -4.68 -6.83 11.02
C TYR A 15 -5.51 -5.66 10.53
N LEU A 16 -5.00 -4.46 10.82
CA LEU A 16 -5.59 -3.21 10.34
C LEU A 16 -4.58 -2.51 9.42
N VAL A 17 -5.07 -1.98 8.31
CA VAL A 17 -4.27 -1.11 7.44
C VAL A 17 -4.69 0.33 7.72
N THR A 18 -3.74 1.27 7.68
CA THR A 18 -4.02 2.66 8.03
C THR A 18 -3.84 3.60 6.83
N THR A 19 -4.48 4.76 6.92
CA THR A 19 -4.36 5.82 5.90
C THR A 19 -2.94 6.39 5.80
N TRP A 20 -2.10 6.17 6.82
CA TRP A 20 -0.71 6.61 6.80
C TRP A 20 0.24 5.56 6.20
N GLY A 21 -0.30 4.41 5.75
CA GLY A 21 0.51 3.37 5.11
C GLY A 21 1.13 2.39 6.10
N ARG A 22 0.52 2.20 7.25
CA ARG A 22 1.00 1.26 8.26
C ARG A 22 0.05 0.07 8.40
N VAL A 23 0.57 -1.04 8.91
CA VAL A 23 -0.23 -2.25 9.19
C VAL A 23 -0.05 -2.59 10.68
N TYR A 24 -1.16 -2.79 11.36
CA TYR A 24 -1.21 -3.02 12.80
C TYR A 24 -1.77 -4.40 13.11
N ASN A 25 -1.14 -5.14 14.05
CA ASN A 25 -1.63 -6.43 14.52
C ASN A 25 -2.39 -6.21 15.84
N THR A 26 -3.70 -6.45 15.83
CA THR A 26 -4.56 -6.21 17.01
C THR A 26 -4.32 -7.21 18.13
N GLU A 27 -3.79 -8.39 17.84
CA GLU A 27 -3.49 -9.40 18.86
C GLU A 27 -2.21 -9.06 19.64
N THR A 28 -1.16 -8.68 18.93
CA THR A 28 0.11 -8.30 19.56
C THR A 28 0.13 -6.85 20.01
N LYS A 29 -0.82 -6.04 19.49
CA LYS A 29 -0.92 -4.60 19.73
C LYS A 29 0.33 -3.85 19.29
N GLN A 30 0.90 -4.27 18.16
CA GLN A 30 2.09 -3.67 17.58
C GLN A 30 1.93 -3.45 16.08
N PHE A 31 2.57 -2.40 15.57
CA PHE A 31 2.68 -2.20 14.13
C PHE A 31 3.67 -3.20 13.55
N LEU A 32 3.35 -3.73 12.38
CA LEU A 32 4.28 -4.57 11.65
C LEU A 32 5.43 -3.72 11.11
N LYS A 33 6.62 -4.30 11.12
CA LYS A 33 7.77 -3.66 10.51
C LYS A 33 7.83 -4.12 9.05
N PRO A 34 7.53 -3.26 8.07
CA PRO A 34 7.60 -3.67 6.68
C PRO A 34 9.05 -3.86 6.25
N TYR A 35 9.25 -4.68 5.23
CA TYR A 35 10.56 -4.93 4.69
C TYR A 35 10.58 -4.63 3.19
N SER A 36 11.72 -4.16 2.69
CA SER A 36 11.93 -3.89 1.28
C SER A 36 12.19 -5.21 0.55
N HIS A 37 11.56 -5.37 -0.60
CA HIS A 37 11.74 -6.54 -1.45
C HIS A 37 12.06 -6.08 -2.87
N TYR A 38 12.03 -7.01 -3.82
CA TYR A 38 12.36 -6.72 -5.21
C TYR A 38 11.77 -5.39 -5.70
N LYS A 39 12.60 -4.56 -6.33
CA LYS A 39 12.26 -3.22 -6.83
C LYS A 39 11.97 -2.18 -5.74
N GLY A 40 12.27 -2.47 -4.48
CA GLY A 40 12.19 -1.49 -3.40
C GLY A 40 10.81 -1.24 -2.81
N TYR A 41 9.80 -1.99 -3.22
CA TYR A 41 8.46 -1.88 -2.61
C TYR A 41 8.45 -2.48 -1.22
N LEU A 42 7.74 -1.83 -0.29
CA LEU A 42 7.59 -2.37 1.07
C LEU A 42 6.52 -3.45 1.10
N ARG A 43 6.82 -4.53 1.82
CA ARG A 43 5.93 -5.68 1.97
C ARG A 43 5.76 -6.01 3.44
N VAL A 44 4.64 -6.67 3.75
CA VAL A 44 4.38 -7.26 5.07
C VAL A 44 3.89 -8.69 4.85
N ASP A 45 4.12 -9.54 5.85
CA ASP A 45 3.61 -10.91 5.86
C ASP A 45 2.41 -10.97 6.80
N LEU A 46 1.29 -11.46 6.29
CA LEU A 46 0.08 -11.63 7.06
C LEU A 46 -0.24 -13.11 7.21
N PHE A 47 -0.75 -13.48 8.37
CA PHE A 47 -1.09 -14.87 8.70
C PHE A 47 -2.59 -15.01 8.91
N ASN A 48 -3.16 -16.11 8.41
CA ASN A 48 -4.51 -16.54 8.74
C ASN A 48 -4.52 -18.07 8.82
N GLU A 49 -5.71 -18.67 8.87
CA GLU A 49 -5.88 -20.12 8.96
C GLU A 49 -5.20 -20.86 7.81
N ASP A 50 -5.09 -20.22 6.65
CA ASP A 50 -4.49 -20.85 5.46
C ASP A 50 -2.97 -20.67 5.40
N GLY A 51 -2.38 -19.97 6.37
CA GLY A 51 -0.94 -19.78 6.47
C GLY A 51 -0.49 -18.36 6.23
N LYS A 52 0.74 -18.19 5.77
CA LYS A 52 1.37 -16.90 5.55
C LYS A 52 1.24 -16.47 4.10
N LYS A 53 0.99 -15.16 3.89
CA LYS A 53 0.99 -14.57 2.56
C LYS A 53 1.67 -13.20 2.59
N HIS A 54 2.40 -12.88 1.52
CA HIS A 54 3.09 -11.60 1.37
C HIS A 54 2.17 -10.58 0.70
N PHE A 55 2.18 -9.35 1.21
CA PHE A 55 1.40 -8.26 0.63
C PHE A 55 2.26 -7.03 0.46
N LYS A 56 2.07 -6.33 -0.66
CA LYS A 56 2.67 -5.01 -0.86
C LYS A 56 1.84 -3.99 -0.08
N VAL A 57 2.50 -3.20 0.76
CA VAL A 57 1.81 -2.24 1.64
C VAL A 57 0.98 -1.24 0.84
N HIS A 58 1.54 -0.68 -0.24
CA HIS A 58 0.81 0.32 -1.04
C HIS A 58 -0.48 -0.25 -1.64
N ARG A 59 -0.49 -1.54 -1.99
CA ARG A 59 -1.71 -2.16 -2.51
C ARG A 59 -2.75 -2.38 -1.42
N LEU A 60 -2.33 -2.73 -0.21
CA LEU A 60 -3.26 -2.86 0.93
C LEU A 60 -3.92 -1.52 1.23
N VAL A 61 -3.15 -0.44 1.26
CA VAL A 61 -3.66 0.90 1.52
C VAL A 61 -4.63 1.35 0.43
N ALA A 62 -4.23 1.23 -0.83
CA ALA A 62 -5.08 1.66 -1.95
C ALA A 62 -6.37 0.85 -2.01
N SER A 63 -6.29 -0.46 -1.82
CA SER A 63 -7.48 -1.33 -1.86
C SER A 63 -8.47 -0.99 -0.75
N ALA A 64 -7.97 -0.57 0.42
CA ALA A 64 -8.83 -0.27 1.56
C ALA A 64 -9.48 1.12 1.48
N PHE A 65 -8.77 2.11 0.95
CA PHE A 65 -9.16 3.51 1.12
C PHE A 65 -9.39 4.29 -0.18
N ILE A 66 -8.82 3.86 -1.30
CA ILE A 66 -8.90 4.63 -2.54
C ILE A 66 -9.84 3.95 -3.53
N PRO A 67 -10.97 4.59 -3.90
CA PRO A 67 -11.89 4.01 -4.87
C PRO A 67 -11.19 3.73 -6.19
N ASN A 68 -11.58 2.64 -6.84
CA ASN A 68 -11.03 2.23 -8.13
C ASN A 68 -12.17 1.86 -9.10
N PRO A 69 -13.02 2.85 -9.51
CA PRO A 69 -14.21 2.57 -10.32
C PRO A 69 -13.86 2.03 -11.72
N ASP A 70 -12.71 2.39 -12.25
CA ASP A 70 -12.26 1.93 -13.57
C ASP A 70 -11.47 0.62 -13.48
N ASN A 71 -11.37 0.02 -12.30
CA ASN A 71 -10.69 -1.25 -12.08
C ASN A 71 -9.26 -1.25 -12.64
N LYS A 72 -8.52 -0.17 -12.38
CA LYS A 72 -7.14 -0.05 -12.83
C LYS A 72 -6.23 -1.01 -12.05
N PRO A 73 -5.26 -1.66 -12.71
CA PRO A 73 -4.54 -2.78 -12.09
C PRO A 73 -3.37 -2.40 -11.20
N GLN A 74 -2.85 -1.18 -11.30
CA GLN A 74 -1.62 -0.80 -10.61
C GLN A 74 -1.82 0.37 -9.68
N VAL A 75 -0.93 0.48 -8.67
CA VAL A 75 -0.89 1.59 -7.73
C VAL A 75 0.45 2.32 -7.93
N ASN A 76 0.37 3.63 -8.15
CA ASN A 76 1.54 4.49 -8.35
C ASN A 76 1.82 5.32 -7.11
N HIS A 77 3.10 5.48 -6.76
CA HIS A 77 3.56 6.42 -5.75
C HIS A 77 3.78 7.77 -6.43
N ILE A 78 2.92 8.75 -6.12
CA ILE A 78 2.88 10.03 -6.83
C ILE A 78 4.23 10.75 -6.79
N ASP A 79 4.92 10.73 -5.65
CA ASP A 79 6.24 11.35 -5.49
C ASP A 79 7.40 10.44 -5.94
N GLY A 80 7.11 9.23 -6.41
CA GLY A 80 8.13 8.25 -6.79
C GLY A 80 8.81 7.54 -5.62
N ASN A 81 8.45 7.87 -4.38
CA ASN A 81 9.04 7.24 -3.21
C ASN A 81 8.22 6.00 -2.80
N LYS A 82 8.76 4.83 -3.06
CA LYS A 82 8.09 3.54 -2.79
C LYS A 82 7.88 3.26 -1.30
N HIS A 83 8.50 4.03 -0.43
CA HIS A 83 8.35 3.90 1.03
C HIS A 83 7.28 4.85 1.58
N ASN A 84 6.76 5.78 0.78
CA ASN A 84 5.71 6.71 1.19
C ASN A 84 4.35 6.14 0.78
N ASN A 85 3.75 5.33 1.64
CA ASN A 85 2.51 4.60 1.39
C ASN A 85 1.27 5.27 1.98
N SER A 86 1.35 6.57 2.28
CA SER A 86 0.20 7.36 2.69
C SER A 86 -0.81 7.46 1.56
N ILE A 87 -2.11 7.48 1.90
CA ILE A 87 -3.18 7.59 0.87
C ILE A 87 -3.04 8.85 0.01
N THR A 88 -2.45 9.91 0.53
CA THR A 88 -2.25 11.14 -0.24
C THR A 88 -1.19 11.00 -1.32
N ASN A 89 -0.40 9.95 -1.26
CA ASN A 89 0.70 9.69 -2.20
C ASN A 89 0.41 8.53 -3.15
N LEU A 90 -0.76 7.93 -3.11
CA LEU A 90 -1.09 6.75 -3.90
C LEU A 90 -2.22 7.04 -4.87
N GLU A 91 -2.16 6.41 -6.05
CA GLU A 91 -3.22 6.50 -7.05
C GLU A 91 -3.29 5.19 -7.85
N TRP A 92 -4.51 4.83 -8.25
CA TRP A 92 -4.70 3.72 -9.18
C TRP A 92 -4.38 4.16 -10.58
N VAL A 93 -3.61 3.37 -11.32
CA VAL A 93 -3.18 3.70 -12.68
C VAL A 93 -3.23 2.47 -13.58
N THR A 94 -3.29 2.71 -14.89
CA THR A 94 -3.04 1.65 -15.86
C THR A 94 -1.54 1.46 -16.00
N ASN A 95 -1.13 0.38 -16.64
CA ASN A 95 0.28 0.11 -16.91
C ASN A 95 0.92 1.25 -17.72
N LYS A 96 0.19 1.75 -18.73
CA LYS A 96 0.66 2.85 -19.56
C LYS A 96 0.82 4.13 -18.76
N GLU A 97 -0.20 4.50 -17.95
CA GLU A 97 -0.15 5.68 -17.11
C GLU A 97 1.04 5.64 -16.16
N ASN A 98 1.30 4.47 -15.56
CA ASN A 98 2.40 4.30 -14.62
C ASN A 98 3.77 4.52 -15.29
N CYS A 99 3.95 4.01 -16.51
CA CYS A 99 5.17 4.23 -17.28
C CYS A 99 5.37 5.70 -17.63
N ASP A 100 4.29 6.38 -18.04
CA ASP A 100 4.35 7.80 -18.41
C ASP A 100 4.73 8.65 -17.19
N LYS A 101 4.15 8.38 -16.02
CA LYS A 101 4.47 9.11 -14.79
C LYS A 101 5.91 8.89 -14.34
N ALA A 102 6.44 7.69 -14.50
CA ALA A 102 7.84 7.40 -14.19
C ALA A 102 8.78 8.22 -15.08
N ARG A 103 8.45 8.41 -16.35
CA ARG A 103 9.21 9.28 -17.26
C ARG A 103 9.16 10.72 -16.84
N GLU A 104 8.00 11.23 -16.44
CA GLU A 104 7.84 12.60 -15.96
C GLU A 104 8.72 12.86 -14.75
N ILE A 105 8.71 11.97 -13.77
CA ILE A 105 9.56 12.09 -12.58
C ILE A 105 11.04 12.14 -12.96
N ARG A 106 11.48 11.28 -13.87
CA ARG A 106 12.88 11.28 -14.35
C ARG A 106 13.24 12.58 -15.05
N SER A 107 12.33 13.10 -15.86
CA SER A 107 12.57 14.34 -16.60
C SER A 107 12.71 15.57 -15.71
N MET A 108 12.14 15.51 -14.50
CA MET A 108 12.16 16.61 -13.54
C MET A 108 13.41 16.62 -12.66
N ARG A 109 14.28 15.64 -12.78
CA ARG A 109 15.48 15.53 -11.95
C ARG A 109 16.71 16.23 -12.56
#